data_612d8200ebef595975a6458ca00bacd6
#
_entry.id   612d8200ebef595975a6458ca00bacd6
#
_cell.length_a   1.000
_cell.length_b   1.000
_cell.length_c   1.000
_cell.angle_alpha   90.00
_cell.angle_beta   90.00
_cell.angle_gamma   90.00
#
_symmetry.space_group_name_H-M   'P 1'
#
loop_
_entity.id
_entity.type
_entity.pdbx_description
1 polymer ?
#
loop_
_entity_poly.entity_id
_entity_poly.type
_entity_poly.pdbx_seq_one_letter_code
_entity_poly.pdbx_strand_id
1 'polypeptide(L)'
;MALRNYIYLMLLTLAVGQPMAVVAQPLTESVDALEALFGKHAGVRRTRTKGLCAKGFFIGTAEARALSKATAFSGAQVPALARFSVGGGNPGTSDKSRSTRGLSLKLDLPDGAVWMQANLSAPVYFVKDPADFAPFVRSRVPDPVTGKPSPE
;
A
#
# COMPACT_ATOMS: atom_id res chain seq x y z
N MET A 1 -52.42 19.68 26.23
CA MET A 1 -51.47 18.55 26.52
C MET A 1 -50.76 18.06 25.25
N ALA A 2 -50.53 18.90 24.24
CA ALA A 2 -50.03 18.49 22.93
C ALA A 2 -48.76 19.26 22.46
N LEU A 3 -48.16 20.12 23.29
CA LEU A 3 -46.98 20.92 22.89
C LEU A 3 -45.64 20.39 23.42
N ARG A 4 -45.66 19.35 24.28
CA ARG A 4 -44.43 18.85 24.94
C ARG A 4 -43.70 17.73 24.16
N ASN A 5 -44.36 17.15 23.17
CA ASN A 5 -43.80 16.02 22.40
C ASN A 5 -43.10 16.46 21.10
N TYR A 6 -43.18 17.70 20.68
CA TYR A 6 -42.53 18.20 19.47
C TYR A 6 -41.08 18.65 19.69
N ILE A 7 -40.71 18.96 20.93
CA ILE A 7 -39.34 19.40 21.24
C ILE A 7 -38.34 18.24 21.32
N TYR A 8 -38.78 17.04 21.62
CA TYR A 8 -37.89 15.85 21.66
C TYR A 8 -37.58 15.27 20.29
N LEU A 9 -38.37 15.57 19.27
CA LEU A 9 -38.15 15.05 17.92
C LEU A 9 -37.13 15.87 17.11
N MET A 10 -36.85 17.11 17.53
CA MET A 10 -35.91 18.00 16.83
C MET A 10 -34.47 17.92 17.33
N LEU A 11 -34.21 17.22 18.44
CA LEU A 11 -32.89 17.07 19.01
C LEU A 11 -32.19 15.73 18.62
N LEU A 12 -32.88 14.84 17.89
CA LEU A 12 -32.31 13.54 17.49
C LEU A 12 -31.77 13.52 16.06
N THR A 13 -31.83 14.61 15.31
CA THR A 13 -31.39 14.67 13.90
C THR A 13 -30.03 15.34 13.70
N LEU A 14 -29.28 15.65 14.75
CA LEU A 14 -27.98 16.33 14.66
C LEU A 14 -26.77 15.43 15.01
N ALA A 15 -26.98 14.11 15.12
CA ALA A 15 -25.92 13.14 15.32
C ALA A 15 -25.73 12.23 14.10
N VAL A 16 -26.01 12.70 12.89
CA VAL A 16 -25.57 12.03 11.66
C VAL A 16 -24.11 12.44 11.44
N GLY A 17 -23.25 11.45 11.57
CA GLY A 17 -21.80 11.56 11.59
C GLY A 17 -21.25 12.60 10.63
N GLN A 18 -20.44 13.48 11.15
CA GLN A 18 -19.51 14.25 10.35
C GLN A 18 -18.73 13.23 9.49
N PRO A 19 -18.74 13.33 8.15
CA PRO A 19 -17.82 12.55 7.36
C PRO A 19 -16.43 12.87 7.89
N MET A 20 -15.73 11.88 8.43
CA MET A 20 -14.29 12.02 8.65
C MET A 20 -13.73 12.43 7.29
N ALA A 21 -13.37 13.70 7.16
CA ALA A 21 -12.59 14.16 6.03
C ALA A 21 -11.29 13.35 6.09
N VAL A 22 -11.22 12.31 5.28
CA VAL A 22 -9.94 11.69 4.93
C VAL A 22 -9.19 12.81 4.23
N VAL A 23 -8.33 13.50 4.97
CA VAL A 23 -7.39 14.44 4.40
C VAL A 23 -6.47 13.58 3.53
N ALA A 24 -6.85 13.45 2.26
CA ALA A 24 -5.97 12.86 1.27
C ALA A 24 -4.73 13.76 1.25
N GLN A 25 -3.64 13.26 1.81
CA GLN A 25 -2.34 13.90 1.62
C GLN A 25 -2.11 14.05 0.12
N PRO A 26 -1.66 15.21 -0.36
CA PRO A 26 -1.41 15.38 -1.79
C PRO A 26 -0.46 14.25 -2.21
N LEU A 27 -0.87 13.45 -3.20
CA LEU A 27 -0.06 12.35 -3.76
C LEU A 27 1.35 12.84 -4.14
N THR A 28 1.50 14.11 -4.46
CA THR A 28 2.76 14.82 -4.73
C THR A 28 3.72 14.75 -3.55
N GLU A 29 3.27 14.92 -2.30
CA GLU A 29 4.15 14.95 -1.14
C GLU A 29 4.91 13.64 -0.92
N SER A 30 4.24 12.50 -1.07
CA SER A 30 4.87 11.17 -0.98
C SER A 30 5.84 10.93 -2.13
N VAL A 31 5.51 11.38 -3.34
CA VAL A 31 6.38 11.28 -4.51
C VAL A 31 7.63 12.14 -4.30
N ASP A 32 7.47 13.39 -3.86
CA ASP A 32 8.56 14.32 -3.63
C ASP A 32 9.51 13.80 -2.53
N ALA A 33 8.97 13.20 -1.46
CA ALA A 33 9.79 12.58 -0.42
C ALA A 33 10.62 11.40 -0.95
N LEU A 34 10.02 10.55 -1.79
CA LEU A 34 10.73 9.44 -2.43
C LEU A 34 11.80 9.93 -3.41
N GLU A 35 11.51 10.99 -4.18
CA GLU A 35 12.50 11.60 -5.10
C GLU A 35 13.65 12.25 -4.33
N ALA A 36 13.39 12.87 -3.18
CA ALA A 36 14.43 13.44 -2.33
C ALA A 36 15.37 12.34 -1.77
N LEU A 37 14.82 11.16 -1.41
CA LEU A 37 15.62 10.07 -0.86
C LEU A 37 16.38 9.27 -1.92
N PHE A 38 15.76 8.98 -3.07
CA PHE A 38 16.28 8.03 -4.05
C PHE A 38 16.72 8.68 -5.37
N GLY A 39 16.45 9.95 -5.56
CA GLY A 39 16.62 10.63 -6.83
C GLY A 39 15.47 10.32 -7.81
N LYS A 40 15.42 11.11 -8.86
CA LYS A 40 14.48 10.95 -9.98
C LYS A 40 15.14 10.20 -11.12
N HIS A 41 14.64 9.01 -11.43
CA HIS A 41 15.13 8.20 -12.53
C HIS A 41 14.07 8.15 -13.65
N ALA A 42 14.46 8.50 -14.87
CA ALA A 42 13.54 8.47 -16.01
C ALA A 42 13.08 7.05 -16.35
N GLY A 43 11.81 6.90 -16.69
CA GLY A 43 11.25 5.63 -17.15
C GLY A 43 11.02 4.56 -16.06
N VAL A 44 11.34 4.86 -14.80
CA VAL A 44 11.13 3.92 -13.69
C VAL A 44 10.27 4.50 -12.58
N ARG A 45 9.65 3.62 -11.81
CA ARG A 45 8.84 4.01 -10.64
C ARG A 45 9.72 4.57 -9.51
N ARG A 46 9.15 5.36 -8.59
CA ARG A 46 9.88 6.06 -7.53
C ARG A 46 10.40 5.17 -6.41
N THR A 47 9.79 4.01 -6.21
CA THR A 47 10.22 3.02 -5.21
C THR A 47 10.09 1.62 -5.77
N ARG A 48 10.86 0.67 -5.25
CA ARG A 48 10.92 -0.72 -5.73
C ARG A 48 11.19 -0.78 -7.24
N THR A 49 12.10 0.07 -7.71
CA THR A 49 12.45 0.23 -9.11
C THR A 49 13.01 -1.05 -9.71
N LYS A 50 13.90 -1.74 -8.97
CA LYS A 50 14.45 -3.01 -9.40
C LYS A 50 13.49 -4.16 -9.08
N GLY A 51 13.18 -4.97 -10.08
CA GLY A 51 12.31 -6.13 -9.92
C GLY A 51 12.22 -7.00 -11.15
N LEU A 52 11.69 -8.19 -10.94
CA LEU A 52 11.49 -9.25 -11.93
C LEU A 52 10.01 -9.64 -11.92
N CYS A 53 9.43 -9.81 -13.10
CA CYS A 53 8.07 -10.32 -13.23
C CYS A 53 8.09 -11.78 -13.71
N ALA A 54 7.15 -12.57 -13.17
CA ALA A 54 6.87 -13.93 -13.59
C ALA A 54 5.37 -14.07 -13.89
N LYS A 55 5.04 -14.71 -15.01
CA LYS A 55 3.66 -15.08 -15.36
C LYS A 55 3.42 -16.54 -14.97
N GLY A 56 2.24 -16.86 -14.52
CA GLY A 56 1.84 -18.20 -14.13
C GLY A 56 0.36 -18.27 -13.79
N PHE A 57 0.03 -19.20 -12.92
CA PHE A 57 -1.32 -19.40 -12.43
C PHE A 57 -1.34 -19.43 -10.92
N PHE A 58 -2.42 -18.94 -10.34
CA PHE A 58 -2.76 -19.12 -8.93
C PHE A 58 -3.85 -20.18 -8.83
N ILE A 59 -3.70 -21.09 -7.87
CA ILE A 59 -4.69 -22.13 -7.58
C ILE A 59 -4.93 -22.12 -6.07
N GLY A 60 -6.17 -21.80 -5.65
CA GLY A 60 -6.56 -21.88 -4.25
C GLY A 60 -6.63 -23.33 -3.78
N THR A 61 -6.03 -23.64 -2.61
CA THR A 61 -6.12 -24.97 -2.00
C THR A 61 -7.52 -25.29 -1.49
N ALA A 62 -7.80 -26.55 -1.19
CA ALA A 62 -9.07 -26.97 -0.60
C ALA A 62 -9.33 -26.29 0.77
N GLU A 63 -8.27 -26.13 1.58
CA GLU A 63 -8.32 -25.46 2.87
C GLU A 63 -8.64 -23.97 2.71
N ALA A 64 -7.99 -23.29 1.75
CA ALA A 64 -8.26 -21.89 1.47
C ALA A 64 -9.71 -21.67 1.01
N ARG A 65 -10.25 -22.60 0.22
CA ARG A 65 -11.65 -22.60 -0.22
C ARG A 65 -12.63 -22.78 0.93
N ALA A 66 -12.28 -23.58 1.92
CA ALA A 66 -13.10 -23.76 3.11
C ALA A 66 -13.17 -22.50 3.99
N LEU A 67 -12.12 -21.66 3.94
CA LEU A 67 -12.01 -20.42 4.73
C LEU A 67 -12.56 -19.18 4.02
N SER A 68 -12.66 -19.18 2.69
CA SER A 68 -13.03 -17.98 1.92
C SER A 68 -13.93 -18.33 0.74
N LYS A 69 -14.97 -17.49 0.54
CA LYS A 69 -15.87 -17.55 -0.62
C LYS A 69 -15.34 -16.73 -1.81
N ALA A 70 -14.19 -16.06 -1.71
CA ALA A 70 -13.65 -15.25 -2.79
C ALA A 70 -13.34 -16.12 -4.01
N THR A 71 -13.67 -15.63 -5.19
CA THR A 71 -13.55 -16.31 -6.49
C THR A 71 -12.11 -16.81 -6.75
N ALA A 72 -11.11 -16.08 -6.25
CA ALA A 72 -9.71 -16.50 -6.32
C ALA A 72 -9.43 -17.88 -5.68
N PHE A 73 -10.21 -18.27 -4.68
CA PHE A 73 -10.05 -19.56 -3.97
C PHE A 73 -10.99 -20.67 -4.46
N SER A 74 -11.61 -20.49 -5.63
CA SER A 74 -12.51 -21.50 -6.23
C SER A 74 -11.85 -22.84 -6.54
N GLY A 75 -10.52 -22.89 -6.58
CA GLY A 75 -9.72 -24.04 -7.00
C GLY A 75 -9.48 -24.11 -8.51
N ALA A 76 -10.05 -23.17 -9.28
CA ALA A 76 -9.72 -23.01 -10.69
C ALA A 76 -8.33 -22.40 -10.87
N GLN A 77 -7.71 -22.64 -12.02
CA GLN A 77 -6.50 -21.93 -12.40
C GLN A 77 -6.83 -20.48 -12.75
N VAL A 78 -6.28 -19.54 -12.00
CA VAL A 78 -6.46 -18.10 -12.22
C VAL A 78 -5.15 -17.55 -12.80
N PRO A 79 -5.18 -16.87 -13.99
CA PRO A 79 -3.99 -16.23 -14.53
C PRO A 79 -3.38 -15.26 -13.52
N ALA A 80 -2.07 -15.36 -13.33
CA ALA A 80 -1.33 -14.60 -12.32
C ALA A 80 -0.09 -13.95 -12.90
N LEU A 81 0.14 -12.69 -12.49
CA LEU A 81 1.39 -11.98 -12.68
C LEU A 81 1.99 -11.70 -11.32
N ALA A 82 3.14 -12.28 -11.03
CA ALA A 82 3.93 -11.99 -9.83
C ALA A 82 5.05 -11.01 -10.16
N ARG A 83 5.29 -10.04 -9.27
CA ARG A 83 6.46 -9.17 -9.36
C ARG A 83 7.25 -9.23 -8.07
N PHE A 84 8.47 -9.74 -8.15
CA PHE A 84 9.47 -9.70 -7.08
C PHE A 84 10.24 -8.39 -7.18
N SER A 85 10.53 -7.75 -6.06
CA SER A 85 11.23 -6.46 -6.06
C SER A 85 12.14 -6.28 -4.86
N VAL A 86 13.19 -5.48 -5.07
CA VAL A 86 14.08 -4.99 -4.02
C VAL A 86 13.55 -3.66 -3.50
N GLY A 87 13.62 -3.41 -2.19
CA GLY A 87 13.24 -2.13 -1.60
C GLY A 87 14.14 -1.00 -2.07
N GLY A 88 13.59 0.22 -2.10
CA GLY A 88 14.29 1.41 -2.55
C GLY A 88 13.94 1.84 -3.97
N GLY A 89 14.39 3.04 -4.33
CA GLY A 89 14.11 3.70 -5.62
C GLY A 89 15.30 3.73 -6.59
N ASN A 90 16.46 3.20 -6.20
CA ASN A 90 17.62 3.15 -7.08
C ASN A 90 17.61 1.86 -7.93
N PRO A 91 17.51 1.94 -9.27
CA PRO A 91 17.49 0.77 -10.15
C PRO A 91 18.81 -0.04 -10.12
N GLY A 92 19.92 0.59 -9.74
CA GLY A 92 21.24 -0.06 -9.60
C GLY A 92 21.45 -0.80 -8.26
N THR A 93 20.46 -0.82 -7.37
CA THR A 93 20.59 -1.48 -6.07
C THR A 93 20.97 -2.94 -6.22
N SER A 94 21.96 -3.38 -5.44
CA SER A 94 22.39 -4.79 -5.40
C SER A 94 21.28 -5.71 -4.89
N ASP A 95 21.12 -6.90 -5.51
CA ASP A 95 20.20 -7.92 -5.00
C ASP A 95 20.64 -8.49 -3.64
N LYS A 96 21.90 -8.27 -3.25
CA LYS A 96 22.45 -8.63 -1.93
C LYS A 96 22.18 -7.56 -0.87
N SER A 97 21.58 -6.41 -1.23
CA SER A 97 21.30 -5.33 -0.25
C SER A 97 20.39 -5.83 0.86
N ARG A 98 20.61 -5.34 2.08
CA ARG A 98 19.78 -5.61 3.26
C ARG A 98 18.54 -4.71 3.27
N SER A 99 17.70 -4.84 2.26
CA SER A 99 16.44 -4.10 2.15
C SER A 99 15.26 -5.06 2.13
N THR A 100 14.08 -4.56 2.43
CA THR A 100 12.84 -5.35 2.33
C THR A 100 12.65 -5.87 0.91
N ARG A 101 12.14 -7.09 0.78
CA ARG A 101 11.71 -7.65 -0.49
C ARG A 101 10.21 -7.45 -0.65
N GLY A 102 9.77 -7.24 -1.87
CA GLY A 102 8.37 -7.15 -2.22
C GLY A 102 7.95 -8.29 -3.12
N LEU A 103 6.75 -8.79 -2.90
CA LEU A 103 6.02 -9.65 -3.80
C LEU A 103 4.66 -9.02 -4.06
N SER A 104 4.41 -8.61 -5.30
CA SER A 104 3.08 -8.16 -5.72
C SER A 104 2.47 -9.21 -6.63
N LEU A 105 1.20 -9.52 -6.40
CA LEU A 105 0.42 -10.43 -7.23
C LEU A 105 -0.71 -9.66 -7.89
N LYS A 106 -0.91 -9.91 -9.19
CA LYS A 106 -2.10 -9.53 -9.92
C LYS A 106 -2.76 -10.83 -10.36
N LEU A 107 -4.02 -11.02 -10.01
CA LEU A 107 -4.85 -12.15 -10.43
C LEU A 107 -5.98 -11.63 -11.31
N ASP A 108 -6.14 -12.20 -12.49
CA ASP A 108 -7.25 -11.90 -13.39
C ASP A 108 -8.35 -12.94 -13.12
N LEU A 109 -9.39 -12.56 -12.35
CA LEU A 109 -10.41 -13.48 -11.87
C LEU A 109 -11.42 -13.86 -12.95
N PRO A 110 -12.06 -15.04 -12.86
CA PRO A 110 -13.02 -15.52 -13.85
C PRO A 110 -14.26 -14.63 -14.02
N ASP A 111 -14.63 -13.87 -12.98
CA ASP A 111 -15.73 -12.91 -12.98
C ASP A 111 -15.37 -11.56 -13.61
N GLY A 112 -14.18 -11.44 -14.19
CA GLY A 112 -13.65 -10.20 -14.78
C GLY A 112 -13.07 -9.22 -13.79
N ALA A 113 -13.11 -9.51 -12.48
CA ALA A 113 -12.46 -8.70 -11.48
C ALA A 113 -10.94 -8.92 -11.49
N VAL A 114 -10.21 -7.93 -10.99
CA VAL A 114 -8.76 -8.01 -10.81
C VAL A 114 -8.45 -7.91 -9.33
N TRP A 115 -7.76 -8.92 -8.80
CA TRP A 115 -7.25 -8.86 -7.44
C TRP A 115 -5.78 -8.49 -7.44
N MET A 116 -5.45 -7.40 -6.74
CA MET A 116 -4.09 -6.93 -6.54
C MET A 116 -3.68 -7.12 -5.09
N GLN A 117 -2.57 -7.83 -4.84
CA GLN A 117 -2.01 -8.02 -3.51
C GLN A 117 -0.57 -7.53 -3.48
N ALA A 118 -0.25 -6.71 -2.49
CA ALA A 118 1.11 -6.22 -2.24
C ALA A 118 1.62 -6.79 -0.91
N ASN A 119 2.74 -7.48 -0.97
CA ASN A 119 3.36 -8.12 0.19
C ASN A 119 4.79 -7.61 0.40
N LEU A 120 5.24 -7.63 1.65
CA LEU A 120 6.57 -7.26 2.09
C LEU A 120 7.19 -8.40 2.91
N SER A 121 8.51 -8.56 2.84
CA SER A 121 9.27 -9.40 3.74
C SER A 121 9.54 -8.71 5.08
N ALA A 122 8.52 -8.10 5.67
CA ALA A 122 8.56 -7.45 6.97
C ALA A 122 7.31 -7.84 7.75
N PRO A 123 7.40 -8.03 9.08
CA PRO A 123 6.26 -8.47 9.89
C PRO A 123 5.14 -7.44 9.96
N VAL A 124 5.49 -6.16 9.87
CA VAL A 124 4.56 -5.03 9.88
C VAL A 124 5.01 -3.95 8.90
N TYR A 125 4.08 -3.11 8.46
CA TYR A 125 4.45 -1.92 7.70
C TYR A 125 5.03 -0.86 8.64
N PHE A 126 6.00 -0.08 8.15
CA PHE A 126 6.81 0.83 8.97
C PHE A 126 6.07 2.10 9.42
N VAL A 127 4.93 2.45 8.81
CA VAL A 127 4.06 3.53 9.26
C VAL A 127 2.62 3.02 9.37
N LYS A 128 1.90 3.46 10.40
CA LYS A 128 0.50 3.13 10.63
C LYS A 128 -0.42 4.10 9.92
N ASP A 129 -0.14 5.39 10.02
CA ASP A 129 -0.91 6.46 9.39
C ASP A 129 -0.27 6.82 8.04
N PRO A 130 -1.06 6.89 6.94
CA PRO A 130 -0.55 7.39 5.66
C PRO A 130 0.08 8.79 5.75
N ALA A 131 -0.37 9.64 6.68
CA ALA A 131 0.18 10.96 6.92
C ALA A 131 1.65 10.94 7.35
N ASP A 132 2.07 9.88 8.03
CA ASP A 132 3.45 9.71 8.52
C ASP A 132 4.41 9.24 7.42
N PHE A 133 3.90 8.83 6.25
CA PHE A 133 4.74 8.24 5.20
C PHE A 133 5.78 9.22 4.65
N ALA A 134 5.38 10.41 4.25
CA ALA A 134 6.29 11.39 3.67
C ALA A 134 7.30 11.92 4.70
N PRO A 135 6.91 12.28 5.95
CA PRO A 135 7.86 12.61 7.02
C PRO A 135 8.87 11.49 7.28
N PHE A 136 8.39 10.24 7.42
CA PHE A 136 9.28 9.08 7.62
C PHE A 136 10.30 8.91 6.47
N VAL A 137 9.86 9.05 5.22
CA VAL A 137 10.77 8.93 4.07
C VAL A 137 11.80 10.07 4.08
N ARG A 138 11.40 11.29 4.42
CA ARG A 138 12.30 12.45 4.51
C ARG A 138 13.33 12.31 5.61
N SER A 139 12.97 11.73 6.76
CA SER A 139 13.93 11.47 7.84
C SER A 139 15.09 10.55 7.43
N ARG A 140 14.90 9.78 6.34
CA ARG A 140 15.93 8.89 5.78
C ARG A 140 16.84 9.56 4.74
N VAL A 141 16.56 10.80 4.35
CA VAL A 141 17.44 11.55 3.43
C VAL A 141 18.75 11.83 4.14
N PRO A 142 19.90 11.44 3.57
CA PRO A 142 21.19 11.69 4.20
C PRO A 142 21.45 13.19 4.32
N ASP A 143 21.93 13.59 5.50
CA ASP A 143 22.45 14.94 5.70
C ASP A 143 23.64 15.19 4.76
N PRO A 144 23.68 16.33 4.04
CA PRO A 144 24.68 16.59 3.02
C PRO A 144 26.11 16.72 3.58
N VAL A 145 26.26 16.99 4.88
CA VAL A 145 27.55 17.15 5.53
C VAL A 145 28.04 15.84 6.12
N THR A 146 27.16 15.15 6.85
CA THR A 146 27.53 13.93 7.60
C THR A 146 27.30 12.63 6.79
N GLY A 147 26.50 12.68 5.71
CA GLY A 147 26.08 11.51 4.94
C GLY A 147 25.20 10.52 5.69
N LYS A 148 24.77 10.86 6.90
CA LYS A 148 23.92 10.01 7.74
C LYS A 148 22.46 10.51 7.70
N PRO A 149 21.47 9.62 7.83
CA PRO A 149 20.09 10.05 8.07
C PRO A 149 20.01 10.93 9.33
N SER A 150 19.06 11.87 9.32
CA SER A 150 18.80 12.69 10.51
C SER A 150 18.45 11.77 11.69
N PRO A 151 19.01 11.97 12.88
CA PRO A 151 18.52 11.28 14.06
C PRO A 151 17.09 11.74 14.33
N GLU A 152 16.18 10.80 14.54
CA GLU A 152 14.84 11.06 15.06
C GLU A 152 14.92 11.40 16.55
#